data_ed4ea86b41d264cc552b69aa18a2a0ca
#
_entry.id   ed4ea86b41d264cc552b69aa18a2a0ca
#
_cell.length_a   1.000
_cell.length_b   1.000
_cell.length_c   1.000
_cell.angle_alpha   90.00
_cell.angle_beta   90.00
_cell.angle_gamma   90.00
#
_symmetry.space_group_name_H-M   'P 1'
#
loop_
_entity.id
_entity.type
_entity.pdbx_description
1 polymer ?
#
loop_
_entity_poly.entity_id
_entity_poly.type
_entity_poly.pdbx_seq_one_letter_code
_entity_poly.pdbx_strand_id
1 'polypeptide(L)'
;MKLVKRLIAICCAAIMAASAAACGANVDSRTEITVWSWEPSMKQVIASFEKENPDIHVIWKNTSGYDNLNNAIQDGYGIPDVVQLEYYALRQYAVSGQLVAITGRTEGYGDFYTPGTWASVQLNGRVYGLPMDSGPMAFFYNDSVFEQIGIDASRFARGTTITRRPKS
;
A
#
# COMPACT_ATOMS: atom_id res chain seq x y z
N MET A 1 59.90 -31.77 -2.53
CA MET A 1 58.51 -32.10 -2.87
C MET A 1 57.56 -32.19 -1.65
N LYS A 2 57.94 -32.84 -0.54
CA LYS A 2 57.06 -33.01 0.63
C LYS A 2 56.74 -31.68 1.35
N LEU A 3 57.69 -30.72 1.39
CA LEU A 3 57.51 -29.40 2.05
C LEU A 3 56.52 -28.52 1.29
N VAL A 4 56.60 -28.46 -0.03
CA VAL A 4 55.71 -27.70 -0.90
C VAL A 4 54.28 -28.20 -0.80
N LYS A 5 54.05 -29.50 -0.75
CA LYS A 5 52.70 -30.07 -0.57
C LYS A 5 52.10 -29.73 0.78
N ARG A 6 52.91 -29.66 1.85
CA ARG A 6 52.45 -29.24 3.19
C ARG A 6 52.09 -27.75 3.25
N LEU A 7 52.88 -26.89 2.59
CA LEU A 7 52.58 -25.47 2.50
C LEU A 7 51.28 -25.19 1.72
N ILE A 8 51.08 -25.87 0.60
CA ILE A 8 49.81 -25.74 -0.17
C ILE A 8 48.62 -26.21 0.64
N ALA A 9 48.72 -27.31 1.39
CA ALA A 9 47.63 -27.80 2.23
C ALA A 9 47.29 -26.82 3.35
N ILE A 10 48.29 -26.16 3.98
CA ILE A 10 48.05 -25.14 5.03
C ILE A 10 47.41 -23.88 4.43
N CYS A 11 47.85 -23.41 3.27
CA CYS A 11 47.23 -22.30 2.56
C CYS A 11 45.78 -22.59 2.18
N CYS A 12 45.47 -23.76 1.66
CA CYS A 12 44.09 -24.15 1.32
C CYS A 12 43.19 -24.20 2.59
N ALA A 13 43.70 -24.74 3.69
CA ALA A 13 42.97 -24.81 4.95
C ALA A 13 42.72 -23.40 5.53
N ALA A 14 43.69 -22.48 5.42
CA ALA A 14 43.53 -21.09 5.86
C ALA A 14 42.49 -20.31 5.01
N ILE A 15 42.44 -20.57 3.69
CA ILE A 15 41.44 -19.95 2.79
C ILE A 15 40.02 -20.47 3.09
N MET A 16 39.88 -21.76 3.38
CA MET A 16 38.59 -22.34 3.76
C MET A 16 38.11 -21.85 5.13
N ALA A 17 38.99 -21.61 6.09
CA ALA A 17 38.65 -21.05 7.39
C ALA A 17 38.27 -19.56 7.29
N ALA A 18 38.89 -18.78 6.40
CA ALA A 18 38.53 -17.38 6.15
C ALA A 18 37.18 -17.23 5.45
N SER A 19 36.80 -18.17 4.56
CA SER A 19 35.49 -18.15 3.93
C SER A 19 34.34 -18.52 4.88
N ALA A 20 34.58 -19.31 5.92
CA ALA A 20 33.59 -19.62 6.94
C ALA A 20 33.33 -18.44 7.88
N ALA A 21 34.29 -17.53 8.09
CA ALA A 21 34.13 -16.32 8.91
C ALA A 21 33.39 -15.19 8.16
N ALA A 22 33.34 -15.24 6.82
CA ALA A 22 32.64 -14.21 6.01
C ALA A 22 31.10 -14.41 5.96
N CYS A 23 30.58 -15.57 6.39
CA CYS A 23 29.14 -15.83 6.48
C CYS A 23 28.50 -15.33 7.78
N GLY A 24 29.20 -14.57 8.59
CA GLY A 24 28.68 -13.91 9.82
C GLY A 24 28.14 -12.50 9.58
N ALA A 25 27.70 -12.15 8.38
CA ALA A 25 26.84 -10.99 8.21
C ALA A 25 25.57 -11.25 9.03
N ASN A 26 25.22 -10.35 9.94
CA ASN A 26 23.95 -10.38 10.66
C ASN A 26 22.83 -10.39 9.62
N VAL A 27 22.42 -11.59 9.20
CA VAL A 27 21.21 -11.74 8.42
C VAL A 27 20.09 -11.40 9.36
N ASP A 28 19.39 -10.32 9.10
CA ASP A 28 18.18 -9.98 9.84
C ASP A 28 17.24 -11.20 9.72
N SER A 29 17.00 -11.87 10.83
CA SER A 29 16.20 -13.10 10.88
C SER A 29 14.71 -12.80 10.97
N ARG A 30 14.33 -11.50 10.96
CA ARG A 30 12.93 -11.08 11.00
C ARG A 30 12.21 -11.45 9.71
N THR A 31 10.91 -11.69 9.83
CA THR A 31 10.06 -11.83 8.65
C THR A 31 9.97 -10.48 7.93
N GLU A 32 10.37 -10.44 6.67
CA GLU A 32 10.27 -9.21 5.87
C GLU A 32 8.88 -9.12 5.23
N ILE A 33 8.27 -7.92 5.33
CA ILE A 33 7.02 -7.55 4.67
C ILE A 33 7.26 -6.30 3.83
N THR A 34 6.90 -6.35 2.55
CA THR A 34 7.04 -5.21 1.63
C THR A 34 5.75 -4.41 1.56
N VAL A 35 5.84 -3.10 1.82
CA VAL A 35 4.72 -2.16 1.79
C VAL A 35 4.98 -1.05 0.77
N TRP A 36 4.09 -0.91 -0.20
CA TRP A 36 4.14 0.19 -1.17
C TRP A 36 3.03 1.20 -0.86
N SER A 37 3.41 2.44 -0.60
CA SER A 37 2.46 3.52 -0.36
C SER A 37 3.05 4.87 -0.73
N TRP A 38 2.20 5.86 -0.99
CA TRP A 38 2.61 7.24 -1.22
C TRP A 38 2.43 8.13 0.00
N GLU A 39 1.78 7.63 1.06
CA GLU A 39 1.47 8.41 2.26
C GLU A 39 2.70 8.51 3.19
N PRO A 40 3.26 9.73 3.40
CA PRO A 40 4.48 9.90 4.20
C PRO A 40 4.32 9.50 5.67
N SER A 41 3.11 9.58 6.23
CA SER A 41 2.82 9.18 7.62
C SER A 41 3.00 7.69 7.85
N MET A 42 3.05 6.89 6.77
CA MET A 42 3.30 5.45 6.84
C MET A 42 4.59 5.10 7.58
N LYS A 43 5.61 5.97 7.53
CA LYS A 43 6.85 5.76 8.30
C LYS A 43 6.60 5.64 9.80
N GLN A 44 5.71 6.48 10.34
CA GLN A 44 5.39 6.46 11.78
C GLN A 44 4.55 5.23 12.14
N VAL A 45 3.61 4.87 11.27
CA VAL A 45 2.79 3.66 11.43
C VAL A 45 3.66 2.43 11.44
N ILE A 46 4.60 2.30 10.49
CA ILE A 46 5.54 1.18 10.41
C ILE A 46 6.42 1.11 11.67
N ALA A 47 6.98 2.24 12.11
CA ALA A 47 7.81 2.26 13.31
C ALA A 47 7.04 1.80 14.56
N SER A 48 5.76 2.16 14.68
CA SER A 48 4.90 1.68 15.77
C SER A 48 4.61 0.19 15.63
N PHE A 49 4.32 -0.27 14.42
CA PHE A 49 4.05 -1.68 14.12
C PHE A 49 5.26 -2.57 14.44
N GLU A 50 6.46 -2.21 13.98
CA GLU A 50 7.68 -2.97 14.26
C GLU A 50 8.04 -3.00 15.75
N LYS A 51 7.71 -1.94 16.48
CA LYS A 51 7.90 -1.91 17.95
C LYS A 51 7.01 -2.93 18.66
N GLU A 52 5.80 -3.13 18.16
CA GLU A 52 4.84 -4.09 18.70
C GLU A 52 5.07 -5.52 18.17
N ASN A 53 5.75 -5.63 17.01
CA ASN A 53 6.04 -6.90 16.33
C ASN A 53 7.53 -6.99 16.00
N PRO A 54 8.41 -7.21 16.99
CA PRO A 54 9.87 -7.12 16.84
C PRO A 54 10.48 -8.20 15.93
N ASP A 55 9.75 -9.23 15.62
CA ASP A 55 10.09 -10.33 14.71
C ASP A 55 9.72 -10.04 13.24
N ILE A 56 9.11 -8.88 12.97
CA ILE A 56 8.74 -8.43 11.63
C ILE A 56 9.59 -7.21 11.24
N HIS A 57 10.05 -7.18 10.01
CA HIS A 57 10.69 -6.03 9.38
C HIS A 57 9.89 -5.57 8.18
N VAL A 58 9.55 -4.27 8.13
CA VAL A 58 8.76 -3.70 7.04
C VAL A 58 9.63 -2.90 6.09
N ILE A 59 9.77 -3.41 4.87
CA ILE A 59 10.44 -2.72 3.77
C ILE A 59 9.43 -1.79 3.10
N TRP A 60 9.48 -0.51 3.46
CA TRP A 60 8.58 0.49 2.88
C TRP A 60 9.17 1.15 1.63
N LYS A 61 8.39 1.14 0.55
CA LYS A 61 8.70 1.84 -0.69
C LYS A 61 7.70 2.96 -0.92
N ASN A 62 8.19 4.20 -0.93
CA ASN A 62 7.36 5.33 -1.33
C ASN A 62 7.19 5.28 -2.86
N THR A 63 5.98 5.09 -3.31
CA THR A 63 5.64 5.02 -4.74
C THR A 63 4.24 5.58 -4.96
N SER A 64 4.09 6.35 -6.02
CA SER A 64 2.82 6.88 -6.49
C SER A 64 2.50 6.31 -7.87
N GLY A 65 1.21 6.20 -8.18
CA GLY A 65 0.74 5.59 -9.42
C GLY A 65 0.84 4.06 -9.43
N TYR A 66 0.37 3.46 -10.51
CA TYR A 66 0.18 2.01 -10.59
C TYR A 66 1.09 1.30 -11.58
N ASP A 67 1.93 2.04 -12.33
CA ASP A 67 2.78 1.43 -13.37
C ASP A 67 3.75 0.41 -12.79
N ASN A 68 4.42 0.75 -11.69
CA ASN A 68 5.33 -0.18 -11.01
C ASN A 68 4.61 -1.43 -10.51
N LEU A 69 3.39 -1.27 -9.96
CA LEU A 69 2.58 -2.38 -9.48
C LEU A 69 2.14 -3.27 -10.65
N ASN A 70 1.65 -2.66 -11.72
CA ASN A 70 1.23 -3.39 -12.92
C ASN A 70 2.38 -4.18 -13.54
N ASN A 71 3.58 -3.56 -13.63
CA ASN A 71 4.78 -4.24 -14.13
C ASN A 71 5.17 -5.41 -13.23
N ALA A 72 5.22 -5.21 -11.91
CA ALA A 72 5.54 -6.29 -10.97
C ALA A 72 4.54 -7.46 -11.05
N ILE A 73 3.25 -7.16 -11.20
CA ILE A 73 2.21 -8.18 -11.39
C ILE A 73 2.38 -8.91 -12.72
N GLN A 74 2.66 -8.19 -13.80
CA GLN A 74 2.88 -8.77 -15.13
C GLN A 74 4.12 -9.65 -15.17
N ASP A 75 5.19 -9.22 -14.53
CA ASP A 75 6.47 -9.94 -14.47
C ASP A 75 6.40 -11.12 -13.47
N GLY A 76 5.43 -11.14 -12.58
CA GLY A 76 5.30 -12.14 -11.51
C GLY A 76 6.41 -12.06 -10.46
N TYR A 77 7.09 -10.92 -10.36
CA TYR A 77 8.23 -10.71 -9.46
C TYR A 77 8.19 -9.33 -8.79
N GLY A 78 8.60 -9.29 -7.50
CA GLY A 78 8.69 -8.05 -6.74
C GLY A 78 7.33 -7.41 -6.41
N ILE A 79 6.26 -8.20 -6.42
CA ILE A 79 4.94 -7.77 -6.01
C ILE A 79 4.98 -7.48 -4.51
N PRO A 80 4.47 -6.34 -4.04
CA PRO A 80 4.44 -6.03 -2.61
C PRO A 80 3.43 -6.93 -1.86
N ASP A 81 3.69 -7.18 -0.58
CA ASP A 81 2.75 -7.89 0.30
C ASP A 81 1.55 -7.01 0.65
N VAL A 82 1.78 -5.69 0.78
CA VAL A 82 0.75 -4.69 1.06
C VAL A 82 0.94 -3.50 0.11
N VAL A 83 -0.15 -3.01 -0.44
CA VAL A 83 -0.13 -1.85 -1.33
C VAL A 83 -1.25 -0.89 -1.00
N GLN A 84 -0.94 0.40 -0.99
CA GLN A 84 -1.94 1.46 -0.94
C GLN A 84 -2.58 1.62 -2.32
N LEU A 85 -3.91 1.63 -2.33
CA LEU A 85 -4.71 1.80 -3.55
C LEU A 85 -5.79 2.86 -3.33
N GLU A 86 -6.07 3.63 -4.36
CA GLU A 86 -7.29 4.43 -4.43
C GLU A 86 -8.52 3.51 -4.50
N TYR A 87 -9.65 3.94 -3.97
CA TYR A 87 -10.88 3.13 -3.93
C TYR A 87 -11.34 2.65 -5.31
N TYR A 88 -11.18 3.47 -6.34
CA TYR A 88 -11.52 3.07 -7.71
C TYR A 88 -10.60 1.96 -8.25
N ALA A 89 -9.30 2.02 -7.91
CA ALA A 89 -8.32 1.04 -8.35
C ALA A 89 -8.49 -0.30 -7.63
N LEU A 90 -8.81 -0.28 -6.32
CA LEU A 90 -9.03 -1.50 -5.55
C LEU A 90 -10.01 -2.45 -6.25
N ARG A 91 -11.11 -1.94 -6.77
CA ARG A 91 -12.09 -2.76 -7.47
C ARG A 91 -11.53 -3.43 -8.72
N GLN A 92 -10.70 -2.71 -9.49
CA GLN A 92 -10.06 -3.25 -10.69
C GLN A 92 -9.14 -4.42 -10.34
N TYR A 93 -8.28 -4.26 -9.34
CA TYR A 93 -7.36 -5.30 -8.88
C TYR A 93 -8.09 -6.48 -8.23
N ALA A 94 -9.18 -6.24 -7.51
CA ALA A 94 -9.99 -7.29 -6.92
C ALA A 94 -10.71 -8.13 -7.97
N VAL A 95 -11.30 -7.51 -9.01
CA VAL A 95 -11.98 -8.22 -10.12
C VAL A 95 -11.01 -9.08 -10.90
N SER A 96 -9.80 -8.58 -11.14
CA SER A 96 -8.76 -9.32 -11.87
C SER A 96 -8.04 -10.39 -11.03
N GLY A 97 -8.46 -10.59 -9.76
CA GLY A 97 -7.90 -11.63 -8.90
C GLY A 97 -6.51 -11.32 -8.37
N GLN A 98 -6.08 -10.07 -8.44
CA GLN A 98 -4.75 -9.63 -8.01
C GLN A 98 -4.68 -9.24 -6.53
N LEU A 99 -5.83 -9.20 -5.84
CA LEU A 99 -5.93 -8.97 -4.41
C LEU A 99 -6.48 -10.19 -3.70
N VAL A 100 -5.94 -10.45 -2.53
CA VAL A 100 -6.44 -11.50 -1.63
C VAL A 100 -7.63 -10.96 -0.83
N ALA A 101 -8.72 -11.73 -0.78
CA ALA A 101 -9.84 -11.41 0.09
C ALA A 101 -9.46 -11.65 1.57
N ILE A 102 -9.64 -10.63 2.40
CA ILE A 102 -9.30 -10.65 3.82
C ILE A 102 -10.54 -10.70 4.74
N THR A 103 -11.70 -11.03 4.20
CA THR A 103 -13.01 -11.02 4.89
C THR A 103 -12.98 -11.70 6.26
N GLY A 104 -12.43 -12.90 6.34
CA GLY A 104 -12.39 -13.65 7.61
C GLY A 104 -11.41 -13.09 8.65
N ARG A 105 -10.61 -12.08 8.30
CA ARG A 105 -9.66 -11.40 9.19
C ARG A 105 -10.11 -10.00 9.60
N THR A 106 -11.26 -9.56 9.10
CA THR A 106 -11.76 -8.19 9.28
C THR A 106 -13.16 -8.15 9.91
N GLU A 107 -13.55 -9.22 10.56
CA GLU A 107 -14.81 -9.29 11.30
C GLU A 107 -14.85 -8.20 12.39
N GLY A 108 -15.92 -7.42 12.44
CA GLY A 108 -16.09 -6.29 13.36
C GLY A 108 -15.37 -5.00 12.94
N TYR A 109 -14.47 -5.02 11.95
CA TYR A 109 -13.75 -3.79 11.54
C TYR A 109 -14.65 -2.77 10.87
N GLY A 110 -15.77 -3.18 10.27
CA GLY A 110 -16.75 -2.29 9.66
C GLY A 110 -17.28 -1.22 10.60
N ASP A 111 -17.33 -1.50 11.90
CA ASP A 111 -17.86 -0.60 12.92
C ASP A 111 -16.96 0.64 13.17
N PHE A 112 -15.69 0.57 12.76
CA PHE A 112 -14.75 1.69 12.84
C PHE A 112 -14.90 2.71 11.71
N TYR A 113 -15.70 2.39 10.67
CA TYR A 113 -15.80 3.18 9.45
C TYR A 113 -17.23 3.62 9.18
N THR A 114 -17.39 4.70 8.41
CA THR A 114 -18.71 5.01 7.87
C THR A 114 -19.15 3.92 6.89
N PRO A 115 -20.46 3.65 6.75
CA PRO A 115 -20.95 2.62 5.84
C PRO A 115 -20.45 2.78 4.40
N GLY A 116 -20.35 4.02 3.91
CA GLY A 116 -19.86 4.30 2.55
C GLY A 116 -18.36 3.99 2.40
N THR A 117 -17.55 4.38 3.38
CA THR A 117 -16.11 4.12 3.41
C THR A 117 -15.84 2.61 3.50
N TRP A 118 -16.57 1.91 4.37
CA TRP A 118 -16.46 0.45 4.48
C TRP A 118 -16.90 -0.29 3.22
N ALA A 119 -17.98 0.17 2.57
CA ALA A 119 -18.45 -0.42 1.32
C ALA A 119 -17.46 -0.23 0.15
N SER A 120 -16.61 0.80 0.19
CA SER A 120 -15.65 1.08 -0.89
C SER A 120 -14.55 0.02 -1.03
N VAL A 121 -14.25 -0.71 0.04
CA VAL A 121 -13.24 -1.79 0.06
C VAL A 121 -13.84 -3.18 -0.11
N GLN A 122 -15.13 -3.25 -0.40
CA GLN A 122 -15.87 -4.50 -0.58
C GLN A 122 -16.25 -4.73 -2.04
N LEU A 123 -16.22 -5.99 -2.43
CA LEU A 123 -16.72 -6.46 -3.72
C LEU A 123 -17.38 -7.83 -3.54
N ASN A 124 -18.64 -7.97 -4.00
CA ASN A 124 -19.40 -9.22 -3.92
C ASN A 124 -19.39 -9.88 -2.53
N GLY A 125 -19.56 -9.06 -1.48
CA GLY A 125 -19.59 -9.52 -0.09
C GLY A 125 -18.22 -9.91 0.50
N ARG A 126 -17.13 -9.63 -0.23
CA ARG A 126 -15.77 -9.89 0.25
C ARG A 126 -15.02 -8.58 0.49
N VAL A 127 -14.21 -8.53 1.53
CA VAL A 127 -13.34 -7.41 1.89
C VAL A 127 -11.96 -7.63 1.27
N TYR A 128 -11.43 -6.61 0.56
CA TYR A 128 -10.13 -6.68 -0.12
C TYR A 128 -9.12 -5.66 0.40
N GLY A 129 -9.51 -4.81 1.33
CA GLY A 129 -8.61 -3.83 1.94
C GLY A 129 -9.20 -3.21 3.19
N LEU A 130 -8.41 -2.41 3.87
CA LEU A 130 -8.86 -1.57 4.99
C LEU A 130 -8.77 -0.10 4.56
N PRO A 131 -9.81 0.72 4.79
CA PRO A 131 -9.74 2.14 4.49
C PRO A 131 -8.67 2.82 5.35
N MET A 132 -7.81 3.65 4.74
CA MET A 132 -6.86 4.49 5.46
C MET A 132 -7.45 5.85 5.81
N ASP A 133 -8.23 6.40 4.89
CA ASP A 133 -8.88 7.70 5.03
C ASP A 133 -10.24 7.72 4.33
N SER A 134 -10.91 8.86 4.39
CA SER A 134 -12.07 9.15 3.55
C SER A 134 -11.92 10.55 2.97
N GLY A 135 -11.90 10.64 1.63
CA GLY A 135 -11.88 11.89 0.89
C GLY A 135 -13.29 12.29 0.46
N PRO A 136 -14.08 12.97 1.30
CA PRO A 136 -15.40 13.43 0.89
C PRO A 136 -15.26 14.46 -0.22
N MET A 137 -16.03 14.30 -1.29
CA MET A 137 -16.12 15.33 -2.32
C MET A 137 -17.04 16.44 -1.85
N ALA A 138 -16.60 17.69 -2.04
CA ALA A 138 -17.41 18.87 -1.78
C ALA A 138 -17.42 19.78 -3.01
N PHE A 139 -18.55 20.42 -3.23
CA PHE A 139 -18.67 21.45 -4.25
C PHE A 139 -18.37 22.81 -3.60
N PHE A 140 -17.30 23.45 -4.05
CA PHE A 140 -16.92 24.79 -3.63
C PHE A 140 -17.37 25.79 -4.68
N TYR A 141 -17.98 26.87 -4.26
CA TYR A 141 -18.44 27.92 -5.15
C TYR A 141 -18.19 29.31 -4.55
N ASN A 142 -18.06 30.30 -5.43
CA ASN A 142 -17.97 31.70 -5.02
C ASN A 142 -19.39 32.26 -4.95
N ASP A 143 -19.83 32.55 -3.74
CA ASP A 143 -21.19 33.01 -3.44
C ASP A 143 -21.53 34.28 -4.21
N SER A 144 -20.64 35.30 -4.20
CA SER A 144 -20.84 36.56 -4.91
C SER A 144 -21.04 36.39 -6.43
N VAL A 145 -20.41 35.39 -7.03
CA VAL A 145 -20.58 35.12 -8.47
C VAL A 145 -21.95 34.51 -8.73
N PHE A 146 -22.40 33.60 -7.86
CA PHE A 146 -23.73 33.01 -7.96
C PHE A 146 -24.82 34.01 -7.74
N GLU A 147 -24.66 34.90 -6.77
CA GLU A 147 -25.61 36.03 -6.53
C GLU A 147 -25.71 36.97 -7.76
N GLN A 148 -24.59 37.34 -8.37
CA GLN A 148 -24.56 38.20 -9.57
C GLN A 148 -25.34 37.61 -10.75
N ILE A 149 -25.39 36.29 -10.87
CA ILE A 149 -26.15 35.60 -11.93
C ILE A 149 -27.53 35.14 -11.48
N GLY A 150 -27.99 35.58 -10.27
CA GLY A 150 -29.31 35.29 -9.72
C GLY A 150 -29.53 33.81 -9.40
N ILE A 151 -28.49 33.08 -9.07
CA ILE A 151 -28.58 31.67 -8.69
C ILE A 151 -28.31 31.54 -7.18
N ASP A 152 -29.23 30.96 -6.47
CA ASP A 152 -29.07 30.58 -5.08
C ASP A 152 -28.33 29.24 -4.99
N ALA A 153 -27.02 29.31 -4.67
CA ALA A 153 -26.16 28.14 -4.62
C ALA A 153 -26.50 27.20 -3.45
N SER A 154 -27.15 27.64 -2.39
CA SER A 154 -27.58 26.82 -1.27
C SER A 154 -28.55 25.70 -1.72
N ARG A 155 -29.22 25.90 -2.85
CA ARG A 155 -30.12 24.90 -3.45
C ARG A 155 -29.43 23.70 -4.10
N PHE A 156 -28.12 23.75 -4.28
CA PHE A 156 -27.34 22.61 -4.82
C PHE A 156 -26.95 21.58 -3.77
N ALA A 157 -27.47 21.69 -2.56
CA ALA A 157 -27.28 20.67 -1.54
C ALA A 157 -27.77 19.30 -2.06
N ARG A 158 -26.89 18.30 -1.95
CA ARG A 158 -27.16 16.88 -2.29
C ARG A 158 -27.27 16.52 -3.77
N GLY A 159 -26.26 16.89 -4.57
CA GLY A 159 -26.10 16.28 -5.90
C GLY A 159 -27.17 16.63 -6.93
N THR A 160 -27.88 17.73 -6.72
CA THR A 160 -28.82 18.25 -7.73
C THR A 160 -28.03 18.68 -8.95
N THR A 161 -28.36 18.15 -10.12
CA THR A 161 -27.73 18.51 -11.38
C THR A 161 -27.89 19.99 -11.67
N ILE A 162 -26.78 20.68 -11.90
CA ILE A 162 -26.78 22.07 -12.38
C ILE A 162 -27.17 22.04 -13.86
N THR A 163 -28.45 22.17 -14.17
CA THR A 163 -28.91 22.33 -15.55
C THR A 163 -28.85 23.79 -15.94
N ARG A 164 -28.16 24.10 -17.04
CA ARG A 164 -28.24 25.40 -17.68
C ARG A 164 -29.69 25.72 -18.00
N ARG A 165 -30.26 26.79 -17.44
CA ARG A 165 -31.53 27.32 -17.94
C ARG A 165 -31.29 27.76 -19.39
N PRO A 166 -32.17 27.37 -20.36
CA PRO A 166 -32.14 27.98 -21.67
C PRO A 166 -32.40 29.46 -21.52
N LYS A 167 -31.60 30.30 -22.15
CA LYS A 167 -31.87 31.73 -22.27
C LYS A 167 -33.15 31.87 -23.08
N SER A 168 -34.22 32.41 -22.47
CA SER A 168 -35.42 32.90 -23.15
C SER A 168 -35.10 34.16 -23.94
#